data_641b6016a6f157a82edd935e1309c612
#
_entry.id   641b6016a6f157a82edd935e1309c612
#
_cell.length_a   1.000
_cell.length_b   1.000
_cell.length_c   1.000
_cell.angle_alpha   90.00
_cell.angle_beta   90.00
_cell.angle_gamma   90.00
#
_symmetry.space_group_name_H-M   'P 1'
#
loop_
_entity.id
_entity.type
_entity.pdbx_description
1 polymer ?
#
loop_
_entity_poly.entity_id
_entity_poly.type
_entity_poly.pdbx_seq_one_letter_code
_entity_poly.pdbx_strand_id
1 'polypeptide(L)'
;MTAPVERKLPGEPVAREELVRDYDDWKRENLLEGPGRAALFDLLVPRPEETYQWRVELDCGCIRDAVTHGDDVASLLAKSDSYHFSMQKPSQREIAEATKQMNEEISEDLKAKRDGDEPPIRPKRPNIRGRDKLPPGQWLCQYNRECPRYRSHGGPVRDIVGWARRRDDLHTMEPLEIDGRVIRPAKEYALWDVVLECGHFHQERTDPKWKSEDGIGHKRASKKWRGLEEMLEMVAKGDPDEEEYWRRVYAENHPEPVPFTRCHTCACLRSVVAYERVGWLAPKPKPIKPVKPKPPRRQTIERRLRKLESEAAQLREQLENLRTED
;
A
#
# COMPACT_ATOMS: atom_id res chain seq x y z
N MET A 1 -16.15 15.76 12.49
CA MET A 1 -16.17 14.35 12.96
C MET A 1 -15.79 14.36 14.43
N THR A 2 -16.51 13.63 15.28
CA THR A 2 -16.14 13.41 16.68
C THR A 2 -14.90 12.52 16.72
N ALA A 3 -13.96 12.80 17.62
CA ALA A 3 -12.78 11.95 17.79
C ALA A 3 -13.20 10.51 18.18
N PRO A 4 -12.56 9.48 17.63
CA PRO A 4 -12.87 8.10 17.98
C PRO A 4 -12.57 7.82 19.46
N VAL A 5 -13.40 6.95 20.08
CA VAL A 5 -13.35 6.65 21.51
C VAL A 5 -12.54 5.40 21.75
N GLU A 6 -11.61 5.44 22.71
CA GLU A 6 -10.91 4.24 23.18
C GLU A 6 -11.85 3.43 24.10
N ARG A 7 -12.13 2.17 23.73
CA ARG A 7 -12.95 1.26 24.53
C ARG A 7 -12.72 -0.19 24.14
N LYS A 8 -13.09 -1.14 24.98
CA LYS A 8 -13.14 -2.56 24.64
C LYS A 8 -14.23 -2.79 23.59
N LEU A 9 -13.89 -3.54 22.53
CA LEU A 9 -14.80 -3.85 21.43
C LEU A 9 -15.37 -5.28 21.57
N PRO A 10 -16.58 -5.53 21.04
CA PRO A 10 -17.20 -6.86 21.06
C PRO A 10 -16.36 -7.90 20.32
N GLY A 11 -16.42 -9.15 20.76
CA GLY A 11 -15.67 -10.28 20.20
C GLY A 11 -14.21 -10.30 20.63
N GLU A 12 -13.50 -11.34 20.22
CA GLU A 12 -12.08 -11.51 20.55
C GLU A 12 -11.19 -10.98 19.43
N PRO A 13 -10.00 -10.44 19.76
CA PRO A 13 -9.01 -10.07 18.76
C PRO A 13 -8.47 -11.32 18.04
N VAL A 14 -7.96 -11.14 16.83
CA VAL A 14 -7.18 -12.18 16.14
C VAL A 14 -6.01 -12.60 17.04
N ALA A 15 -5.77 -13.90 17.14
CA ALA A 15 -4.68 -14.42 17.96
C ALA A 15 -3.33 -13.89 17.48
N ARG A 16 -2.46 -13.50 18.42
CA ARG A 16 -1.14 -12.93 18.11
C ARG A 16 -0.29 -13.89 17.29
N GLU A 17 -0.36 -15.17 17.59
CA GLU A 17 0.36 -16.24 16.90
C GLU A 17 -0.05 -16.33 15.42
N GLU A 18 -1.32 -16.08 15.14
CA GLU A 18 -1.85 -16.01 13.78
C GLU A 18 -1.28 -14.80 13.04
N LEU A 19 -1.33 -13.61 13.67
CA LEU A 19 -0.77 -12.39 13.07
C LEU A 19 0.74 -12.47 12.85
N VAL A 20 1.49 -13.13 13.74
CA VAL A 20 2.93 -13.35 13.56
C VAL A 20 3.19 -14.31 12.41
N ARG A 21 2.40 -15.38 12.29
CA ARG A 21 2.49 -16.31 11.16
C ARG A 21 2.17 -15.60 9.84
N ASP A 22 1.11 -14.81 9.80
CA ASP A 22 0.75 -14.01 8.61
C ASP A 22 1.86 -13.02 8.22
N TYR A 23 2.53 -12.44 9.22
CA TYR A 23 3.70 -11.59 9.00
C TYR A 23 4.86 -12.37 8.37
N ASP A 24 5.18 -13.56 8.90
CA ASP A 24 6.27 -14.39 8.40
C ASP A 24 5.98 -14.91 6.98
N ASP A 25 4.73 -15.28 6.70
CA ASP A 25 4.28 -15.69 5.37
C ASP A 25 4.36 -14.52 4.38
N TRP A 26 3.83 -13.35 4.77
CA TRP A 26 3.92 -12.14 3.96
C TRP A 26 5.38 -11.72 3.73
N LYS A 27 6.24 -11.82 4.76
CA LYS A 27 7.68 -11.56 4.62
C LYS A 27 8.31 -12.50 3.60
N ARG A 28 8.01 -13.78 3.67
CA ARG A 28 8.55 -14.80 2.74
C ARG A 28 8.12 -14.56 1.29
N GLU A 29 6.87 -14.18 1.09
CA GLU A 29 6.33 -13.88 -0.25
C GLU A 29 6.86 -12.58 -0.86
N ASN A 30 7.21 -11.61 -0.03
CA ASN A 30 7.61 -10.28 -0.47
C ASN A 30 9.10 -10.01 -0.31
N LEU A 31 9.84 -10.86 0.39
CA LEU A 31 11.29 -10.76 0.51
C LEU A 31 11.91 -10.97 -0.87
N LEU A 32 12.53 -9.92 -1.38
CA LEU A 32 13.26 -10.00 -2.64
C LEU A 32 14.58 -10.76 -2.45
N GLU A 33 14.95 -11.57 -3.42
CA GLU A 33 16.25 -12.24 -3.42
C GLU A 33 17.39 -11.22 -3.52
N GLY A 34 18.46 -11.46 -2.76
CA GLY A 34 19.65 -10.64 -2.72
C GLY A 34 19.84 -9.90 -1.39
N PRO A 35 21.12 -9.79 -0.90
CA PRO A 35 21.41 -9.23 0.42
C PRO A 35 21.04 -7.75 0.57
N GLY A 36 21.21 -6.93 -0.49
CA GLY A 36 20.82 -5.51 -0.44
C GLY A 36 19.31 -5.30 -0.42
N ARG A 37 18.57 -6.15 -1.14
CA ARG A 37 17.09 -6.13 -1.12
C ARG A 37 16.55 -6.61 0.22
N ALA A 38 17.16 -7.64 0.80
CA ALA A 38 16.82 -8.12 2.13
C ALA A 38 17.09 -7.05 3.19
N ALA A 39 18.23 -6.37 3.13
CA ALA A 39 18.57 -5.27 4.03
C ALA A 39 17.58 -4.11 3.93
N LEU A 40 17.17 -3.73 2.70
CA LEU A 40 16.15 -2.70 2.50
C LEU A 40 14.78 -3.13 3.04
N PHE A 41 14.41 -4.40 2.87
CA PHE A 41 13.17 -4.94 3.42
C PHE A 41 13.18 -4.89 4.95
N ASP A 42 14.23 -5.39 5.59
CA ASP A 42 14.37 -5.40 7.05
C ASP A 42 14.44 -3.99 7.65
N LEU A 43 14.85 -3.00 6.85
CA LEU A 43 14.87 -1.61 7.25
C LEU A 43 13.49 -0.95 7.17
N LEU A 44 12.70 -1.29 6.16
CA LEU A 44 11.40 -0.64 5.88
C LEU A 44 10.22 -1.32 6.57
N VAL A 45 10.35 -2.62 6.92
CA VAL A 45 9.26 -3.40 7.50
C VAL A 45 9.46 -3.55 9.01
N PRO A 46 8.52 -3.11 9.84
CA PRO A 46 8.64 -3.19 11.28
C PRO A 46 8.63 -4.65 11.72
N ARG A 47 9.47 -4.97 12.69
CA ARG A 47 9.52 -6.31 13.30
C ARG A 47 8.32 -6.55 14.21
N PRO A 48 7.97 -7.81 14.52
CA PRO A 48 6.85 -8.11 15.44
C PRO A 48 6.94 -7.37 16.78
N GLU A 49 8.16 -7.14 17.32
CA GLU A 49 8.40 -6.40 18.56
C GLU A 49 8.12 -4.90 18.44
N GLU A 50 8.07 -4.39 17.21
CA GLU A 50 7.79 -3.00 16.86
C GLU A 50 6.36 -2.82 16.36
N THR A 51 5.62 -3.92 16.21
CA THR A 51 4.28 -3.96 15.65
C THR A 51 3.25 -4.06 16.78
N TYR A 52 2.30 -3.15 16.78
CA TYR A 52 1.23 -3.07 17.77
C TYR A 52 -0.11 -3.44 17.15
N GLN A 53 -0.86 -4.31 17.82
CA GLN A 53 -2.19 -4.77 17.41
C GLN A 53 -3.27 -3.86 18.00
N TRP A 54 -4.22 -3.54 17.16
CA TRP A 54 -5.41 -2.76 17.45
C TRP A 54 -6.66 -3.49 16.97
N ARG A 55 -7.78 -3.10 17.53
CA ARG A 55 -9.10 -3.33 16.95
C ARG A 55 -9.77 -2.00 16.70
N VAL A 56 -10.48 -1.90 15.60
CA VAL A 56 -11.12 -0.66 15.14
C VAL A 56 -12.57 -0.94 14.82
N GLU A 57 -13.46 -0.12 15.35
CA GLU A 57 -14.87 -0.11 14.99
C GLU A 57 -15.16 1.01 14.01
N LEU A 58 -15.82 0.66 12.93
CA LEU A 58 -16.23 1.57 11.88
C LEU A 58 -17.68 2.03 12.10
N ASP A 59 -18.06 3.16 11.54
CA ASP A 59 -19.42 3.73 11.66
C ASP A 59 -20.53 2.85 11.08
N CYS A 60 -20.17 1.83 10.32
CA CYS A 60 -21.09 0.76 9.86
C CYS A 60 -21.28 -0.37 10.89
N GLY A 61 -20.59 -0.33 12.04
CA GLY A 61 -20.59 -1.40 13.04
C GLY A 61 -19.60 -2.53 12.78
N CYS A 62 -18.86 -2.52 11.65
CA CYS A 62 -17.83 -3.50 11.40
C CYS A 62 -16.63 -3.30 12.31
N ILE A 63 -16.14 -4.39 12.91
CA ILE A 63 -14.91 -4.40 13.70
C ILE A 63 -13.79 -5.02 12.87
N ARG A 64 -12.60 -4.44 12.98
CA ARG A 64 -11.42 -4.82 12.20
C ARG A 64 -10.21 -4.89 13.11
N ASP A 65 -9.42 -5.93 12.94
CA ASP A 65 -8.08 -5.97 13.48
C ASP A 65 -7.13 -5.17 12.59
N ALA A 66 -6.17 -4.50 13.19
CA ALA A 66 -5.16 -3.71 12.53
C ALA A 66 -3.83 -3.82 13.24
N VAL A 67 -2.76 -3.61 12.51
CA VAL A 67 -1.42 -3.54 13.07
C VAL A 67 -0.74 -2.23 12.62
N THR A 68 -0.01 -1.60 13.53
CA THR A 68 0.76 -0.38 13.25
C THR A 68 2.20 -0.53 13.72
N HIS A 69 3.09 0.28 13.18
CA HIS A 69 4.40 0.46 13.77
C HIS A 69 4.27 1.35 15.02
N GLY A 70 4.54 0.78 16.18
CA GLY A 70 4.31 1.46 17.46
C GLY A 70 2.85 1.52 17.89
N ASP A 71 2.61 2.08 19.06
CA ASP A 71 1.31 2.17 19.73
C ASP A 71 0.70 3.59 19.66
N ASP A 72 1.07 4.35 18.64
CA ASP A 72 0.59 5.70 18.40
C ASP A 72 -0.78 5.71 17.68
N VAL A 73 -1.78 6.32 18.29
CA VAL A 73 -3.15 6.42 17.77
C VAL A 73 -3.21 7.22 16.47
N ALA A 74 -2.36 8.23 16.28
CA ALA A 74 -2.35 8.99 15.04
C ALA A 74 -1.89 8.11 13.86
N SER A 75 -0.94 7.22 14.09
CA SER A 75 -0.52 6.20 13.11
C SER A 75 -1.64 5.19 12.81
N LEU A 76 -2.43 4.79 13.80
CA LEU A 76 -3.61 3.96 13.61
C LEU A 76 -4.64 4.67 12.72
N LEU A 77 -4.98 5.91 13.03
CA LEU A 77 -5.99 6.67 12.28
C LEU A 77 -5.52 7.04 10.87
N ALA A 78 -4.21 7.17 10.66
CA ALA A 78 -3.64 7.40 9.33
C ALA A 78 -3.67 6.16 8.43
N LYS A 79 -3.96 4.96 8.97
CA LYS A 79 -4.10 3.74 8.18
C LYS A 79 -5.40 3.71 7.41
N SER A 80 -5.32 3.22 6.21
CA SER A 80 -6.48 2.99 5.32
C SER A 80 -6.87 1.52 5.18
N ASP A 81 -6.02 0.61 5.65
CA ASP A 81 -6.20 -0.83 5.45
C ASP A 81 -5.67 -1.64 6.64
N SER A 82 -6.39 -2.70 7.00
CA SER A 82 -6.17 -3.49 8.20
C SER A 82 -4.90 -4.35 8.19
N TYR A 83 -4.38 -4.72 7.02
CA TYR A 83 -3.34 -5.75 6.89
C TYR A 83 -1.98 -5.27 6.37
N HIS A 84 -1.72 -3.98 6.29
CA HIS A 84 -0.41 -3.52 5.88
C HIS A 84 0.42 -3.11 7.08
N PHE A 85 1.52 -3.81 7.27
CA PHE A 85 2.60 -3.38 8.14
C PHE A 85 3.06 -2.00 7.67
N SER A 86 2.94 -0.98 8.53
CA SER A 86 3.42 0.36 8.21
C SER A 86 4.93 0.34 8.11
N MET A 87 5.47 0.93 7.04
CA MET A 87 6.91 1.02 6.86
C MET A 87 7.52 1.91 7.94
N GLN A 88 8.68 1.50 8.46
CA GLN A 88 9.53 2.35 9.28
C GLN A 88 9.93 3.60 8.48
N LYS A 89 10.33 4.65 9.17
CA LYS A 89 10.99 5.82 8.57
C LYS A 89 12.49 5.75 8.87
N PRO A 90 13.27 4.99 8.09
CA PRO A 90 14.70 4.89 8.28
C PRO A 90 15.37 6.24 7.99
N SER A 91 16.58 6.42 8.48
CA SER A 91 17.37 7.60 8.16
C SER A 91 17.74 7.62 6.67
N GLN A 92 17.92 8.81 6.12
CA GLN A 92 18.33 8.96 4.70
C GLN A 92 19.65 8.23 4.39
N ARG A 93 20.57 8.14 5.37
CA ARG A 93 21.83 7.43 5.22
C ARG A 93 21.62 5.92 5.06
N GLU A 94 20.79 5.32 5.91
CA GLU A 94 20.46 3.90 5.85
C GLU A 94 19.75 3.55 4.55
N ILE A 95 18.81 4.40 4.09
CA ILE A 95 18.15 4.24 2.80
C ILE A 95 19.16 4.30 1.65
N ALA A 96 20.09 5.26 1.68
CA ALA A 96 21.08 5.43 0.63
C ALA A 96 22.01 4.22 0.54
N GLU A 97 22.46 3.67 1.67
CA GLU A 97 23.34 2.51 1.72
C GLU A 97 22.62 1.24 1.20
N ALA A 98 21.40 0.97 1.68
CA ALA A 98 20.60 -0.16 1.20
C ALA A 98 20.23 -0.01 -0.30
N THR A 99 19.93 1.21 -0.76
CA THR A 99 19.66 1.49 -2.18
C THR A 99 20.90 1.25 -3.05
N LYS A 100 22.09 1.61 -2.57
CA LYS A 100 23.35 1.36 -3.27
C LYS A 100 23.56 -0.12 -3.48
N GLN A 101 23.45 -0.93 -2.44
CA GLN A 101 23.56 -2.39 -2.53
C GLN A 101 22.52 -2.98 -3.49
N MET A 102 21.28 -2.54 -3.42
CA MET A 102 20.22 -2.98 -4.34
C MET A 102 20.54 -2.63 -5.81
N ASN A 103 21.11 -1.44 -6.06
CA ASN A 103 21.48 -1.04 -7.42
C ASN A 103 22.65 -1.85 -7.97
N GLU A 104 23.60 -2.25 -7.11
CA GLU A 104 24.70 -3.15 -7.47
C GLU A 104 24.16 -4.52 -7.88
N GLU A 105 23.24 -5.11 -7.13
CA GLU A 105 22.55 -6.37 -7.45
C GLU A 105 21.75 -6.28 -8.77
N ILE A 106 21.03 -5.16 -8.99
CA ILE A 106 20.31 -4.95 -10.26
C ILE A 106 21.28 -4.89 -11.44
N SER A 107 22.45 -4.26 -11.24
CA SER A 107 23.46 -4.18 -12.29
C SER A 107 24.06 -5.54 -12.63
N GLU A 108 24.26 -6.39 -11.63
CA GLU A 108 24.72 -7.77 -11.82
C GLU A 108 23.66 -8.62 -12.55
N ASP A 109 22.39 -8.52 -12.15
CA ASP A 109 21.28 -9.18 -12.83
C ASP A 109 21.14 -8.75 -14.31
N LEU A 110 21.39 -7.47 -14.60
CA LEU A 110 21.37 -6.97 -15.99
C LEU A 110 22.57 -7.44 -16.82
N LYS A 111 23.70 -7.68 -16.18
CA LYS A 111 24.87 -8.31 -16.82
C LYS A 111 24.58 -9.78 -17.13
N ALA A 112 24.08 -10.55 -16.16
CA ALA A 112 23.69 -11.94 -16.35
C ALA A 112 22.68 -12.09 -17.50
N LYS A 113 21.70 -11.23 -17.59
CA LYS A 113 20.75 -11.18 -18.72
C LYS A 113 21.41 -10.96 -20.09
N ARG A 114 22.44 -10.11 -20.13
CA ARG A 114 23.20 -9.87 -21.37
C ARG A 114 24.01 -11.07 -21.80
N ASP A 115 24.54 -11.80 -20.82
CA ASP A 115 25.39 -12.96 -21.02
C ASP A 115 24.59 -14.25 -21.29
N GLY A 116 23.24 -14.17 -21.34
CA GLY A 116 22.35 -15.26 -21.73
C GLY A 116 21.87 -16.15 -20.58
N ASP A 117 22.19 -15.79 -19.33
CA ASP A 117 21.68 -16.46 -18.15
C ASP A 117 20.22 -16.03 -17.90
N GLU A 118 19.33 -17.00 -17.65
CA GLU A 118 17.94 -16.68 -17.25
C GLU A 118 17.95 -16.00 -15.88
N PRO A 119 17.43 -14.77 -15.77
CA PRO A 119 17.32 -14.13 -14.48
C PRO A 119 16.32 -14.90 -13.60
N PRO A 120 16.53 -14.94 -12.28
CA PRO A 120 15.59 -15.57 -11.38
C PRO A 120 14.19 -15.01 -11.58
N ILE A 121 13.17 -15.89 -11.58
CA ILE A 121 11.75 -15.51 -11.70
C ILE A 121 11.40 -14.64 -10.51
N ARG A 122 11.31 -13.33 -10.74
CA ARG A 122 10.92 -12.37 -9.69
C ARG A 122 9.42 -12.36 -9.55
N PRO A 123 8.87 -12.53 -8.35
CA PRO A 123 7.44 -12.34 -8.13
C PRO A 123 7.06 -10.92 -8.61
N LYS A 124 6.00 -10.84 -9.42
CA LYS A 124 5.46 -9.54 -9.86
C LYS A 124 5.09 -8.74 -8.63
N ARG A 125 5.74 -7.60 -8.41
CA ARG A 125 5.37 -6.70 -7.32
C ARG A 125 3.88 -6.40 -7.44
N PRO A 126 3.08 -6.58 -6.38
CA PRO A 126 1.75 -6.01 -6.38
C PRO A 126 1.88 -4.52 -6.67
N ASN A 127 1.10 -4.03 -7.61
CA ASN A 127 1.16 -2.65 -8.08
C ASN A 127 0.64 -1.73 -6.96
N ILE A 128 1.53 -1.31 -6.04
CA ILE A 128 1.22 -0.43 -4.89
C ILE A 128 1.04 1.03 -5.38
N ARG A 129 0.99 1.25 -6.68
CA ARG A 129 0.73 2.58 -7.23
C ARG A 129 -0.72 2.98 -6.94
N GLY A 130 -0.88 4.01 -6.11
CA GLY A 130 -2.14 4.72 -5.98
C GLY A 130 -3.13 4.11 -5.02
N ARG A 131 -2.70 3.64 -3.84
CA ARG A 131 -3.62 3.61 -2.72
C ARG A 131 -3.89 5.06 -2.35
N ASP A 132 -5.11 5.45 -2.62
CA ASP A 132 -5.62 6.76 -2.28
C ASP A 132 -5.28 7.03 -0.80
N LYS A 133 -4.63 8.15 -0.53
CA LYS A 133 -4.42 8.59 0.84
C LYS A 133 -5.79 8.95 1.40
N LEU A 134 -6.39 8.02 2.10
CA LEU A 134 -7.64 8.31 2.78
C LEU A 134 -7.41 9.37 3.85
N PRO A 135 -8.39 10.24 4.09
CA PRO A 135 -8.34 11.17 5.21
C PRO A 135 -8.13 10.42 6.54
N PRO A 136 -7.38 10.99 7.48
CA PRO A 136 -7.19 10.38 8.79
C PRO A 136 -8.52 10.01 9.46
N GLY A 137 -8.59 8.81 10.03
CA GLY A 137 -9.81 8.30 10.67
C GLY A 137 -10.85 7.75 9.71
N GLN A 138 -10.53 7.64 8.42
CA GLN A 138 -11.37 6.97 7.43
C GLN A 138 -10.69 5.69 6.93
N TRP A 139 -11.44 4.61 6.95
CA TRP A 139 -10.98 3.29 6.56
C TRP A 139 -11.89 2.67 5.52
N LEU A 140 -11.32 1.78 4.72
CA LEU A 140 -12.12 0.95 3.82
C LEU A 140 -12.76 -0.20 4.61
N CYS A 141 -14.07 -0.25 4.61
CA CYS A 141 -14.78 -1.45 5.04
C CYS A 141 -14.54 -2.57 4.03
N GLN A 142 -14.46 -3.83 4.50
CA GLN A 142 -14.50 -4.94 3.55
C GLN A 142 -15.82 -4.90 2.80
N TYR A 143 -15.69 -4.90 1.48
CA TYR A 143 -16.83 -4.98 0.57
C TYR A 143 -17.32 -6.44 0.55
N ASN A 144 -17.96 -6.83 1.64
CA ASN A 144 -18.54 -8.16 1.78
C ASN A 144 -19.99 -8.06 2.29
N ARG A 145 -20.74 -9.13 2.09
CA ARG A 145 -22.17 -9.21 2.48
C ARG A 145 -22.43 -9.12 3.99
N GLU A 146 -21.39 -9.24 4.81
CA GLU A 146 -21.49 -9.16 6.27
C GLU A 146 -21.53 -7.73 6.78
N CYS A 147 -21.09 -6.77 5.99
CA CYS A 147 -21.18 -5.36 6.36
C CYS A 147 -22.64 -4.89 6.31
N PRO A 148 -23.22 -4.34 7.41
CA PRO A 148 -24.60 -3.84 7.42
C PRO A 148 -24.89 -2.73 6.40
N ARG A 149 -23.85 -2.04 5.94
CA ARG A 149 -23.94 -1.00 4.89
C ARG A 149 -23.36 -1.48 3.56
N TYR A 150 -23.23 -2.80 3.39
CA TYR A 150 -22.82 -3.35 2.12
C TYR A 150 -23.87 -3.06 1.05
N ARG A 151 -23.41 -2.49 -0.05
CA ARG A 151 -24.23 -2.31 -1.25
C ARG A 151 -23.70 -3.26 -2.33
N SER A 152 -24.55 -4.09 -2.86
CA SER A 152 -24.18 -5.09 -3.88
C SER A 152 -23.73 -4.47 -5.20
N HIS A 153 -24.01 -3.19 -5.41
CA HIS A 153 -23.77 -2.50 -6.66
C HIS A 153 -23.18 -1.11 -6.41
N GLY A 154 -21.94 -0.94 -6.80
CA GLY A 154 -21.28 0.33 -7.01
C GLY A 154 -21.21 1.23 -5.77
N GLY A 155 -21.01 2.46 -5.94
CA GLY A 155 -20.94 3.54 -4.98
C GLY A 155 -21.44 4.81 -5.63
N PRO A 156 -21.36 5.95 -4.95
CA PRO A 156 -21.84 7.21 -5.51
C PRO A 156 -21.18 7.49 -6.86
N VAL A 157 -21.97 8.01 -7.78
CA VAL A 157 -21.51 8.41 -9.11
C VAL A 157 -20.55 9.58 -8.97
N ARG A 158 -19.42 9.53 -9.69
CA ARG A 158 -18.36 10.54 -9.67
C ARG A 158 -17.89 10.83 -11.08
N ASP A 159 -17.63 12.11 -11.35
CA ASP A 159 -17.08 12.53 -12.64
C ASP A 159 -15.62 12.08 -12.80
N ILE A 160 -15.28 11.68 -14.02
CA ILE A 160 -13.90 11.41 -14.40
C ILE A 160 -13.26 12.75 -14.74
N VAL A 161 -12.34 13.20 -13.88
CA VAL A 161 -11.62 14.47 -14.05
C VAL A 161 -10.28 14.29 -14.78
N GLY A 162 -9.84 13.07 -14.97
CA GLY A 162 -8.59 12.79 -15.70
C GLY A 162 -8.49 11.35 -16.19
N TRP A 163 -8.08 11.18 -17.44
CA TRP A 163 -7.71 9.93 -18.07
C TRP A 163 -6.19 9.78 -17.96
N ALA A 164 -5.72 9.21 -16.86
CA ALA A 164 -4.32 9.31 -16.44
C ALA A 164 -3.40 8.39 -17.26
N ARG A 165 -3.82 7.17 -17.54
CA ARG A 165 -2.98 6.19 -18.25
C ARG A 165 -3.82 5.14 -18.96
N ARG A 166 -3.55 4.96 -20.25
CA ARG A 166 -4.00 3.77 -21.00
C ARG A 166 -3.08 2.60 -20.67
N ARG A 167 -3.65 1.41 -20.44
CA ARG A 167 -2.87 0.18 -20.31
C ARG A 167 -2.48 -0.35 -21.67
N ASP A 168 -1.28 -0.93 -21.74
CA ASP A 168 -0.71 -1.35 -23.03
C ASP A 168 -1.44 -2.56 -23.63
N ASP A 169 -2.02 -3.42 -22.77
CA ASP A 169 -2.70 -4.63 -23.20
C ASP A 169 -4.17 -4.36 -23.53
N LEU A 170 -4.63 -4.91 -24.65
CA LEU A 170 -6.05 -5.03 -24.95
C LEU A 170 -6.63 -6.21 -24.18
N HIS A 171 -7.84 -6.01 -23.68
CA HIS A 171 -8.57 -7.03 -22.97
C HIS A 171 -9.76 -7.50 -23.81
N THR A 172 -10.03 -8.79 -23.79
CA THR A 172 -11.17 -9.37 -24.48
C THR A 172 -12.28 -9.68 -23.47
N MET A 173 -13.46 -9.14 -23.71
CA MET A 173 -14.65 -9.55 -22.99
C MET A 173 -15.20 -10.79 -23.66
N GLU A 174 -15.28 -11.90 -22.89
CA GLU A 174 -15.85 -13.14 -23.39
C GLU A 174 -17.29 -12.98 -23.87
N PRO A 175 -17.70 -13.74 -24.88
CA PRO A 175 -19.10 -13.74 -25.34
C PRO A 175 -20.00 -14.18 -24.20
N LEU A 176 -21.17 -13.57 -24.09
CA LEU A 176 -22.22 -14.04 -23.18
C LEU A 176 -23.19 -14.90 -23.98
N GLU A 177 -23.22 -16.17 -23.62
CA GLU A 177 -24.15 -17.13 -24.20
C GLU A 177 -25.18 -17.56 -23.15
N ILE A 178 -26.45 -17.59 -23.52
CA ILE A 178 -27.54 -18.11 -22.70
C ILE A 178 -28.34 -19.05 -23.58
N ASP A 179 -28.52 -20.28 -23.15
CA ASP A 179 -29.26 -21.35 -23.87
C ASP A 179 -28.78 -21.53 -25.34
N GLY A 180 -27.46 -21.50 -25.56
CA GLY A 180 -26.81 -21.64 -26.86
C GLY A 180 -26.98 -20.43 -27.79
N ARG A 181 -27.51 -19.31 -27.29
CA ARG A 181 -27.64 -18.07 -28.05
C ARG A 181 -26.60 -17.06 -27.56
N VAL A 182 -25.84 -16.50 -28.50
CA VAL A 182 -24.91 -15.41 -28.20
C VAL A 182 -25.73 -14.14 -27.94
N ILE A 183 -25.84 -13.77 -26.67
CA ILE A 183 -26.51 -12.54 -26.22
C ILE A 183 -25.59 -11.32 -26.41
N ARG A 184 -24.31 -11.52 -26.17
CA ARG A 184 -23.28 -10.50 -26.37
C ARG A 184 -22.07 -11.16 -27.04
N PRO A 185 -21.65 -10.68 -28.21
CA PRO A 185 -20.42 -11.18 -28.84
C PRO A 185 -19.15 -10.78 -28.03
N ALA A 186 -18.07 -11.51 -28.26
CA ALA A 186 -16.76 -11.08 -27.76
C ALA A 186 -16.46 -9.65 -28.23
N LYS A 187 -15.88 -8.87 -27.35
CA LYS A 187 -15.51 -7.47 -27.67
C LYS A 187 -14.16 -7.15 -27.04
N GLU A 188 -13.25 -6.63 -27.84
CA GLU A 188 -12.01 -6.05 -27.33
C GLU A 188 -12.28 -4.66 -26.76
N TYR A 189 -11.52 -4.32 -25.70
CA TYR A 189 -11.56 -3.01 -25.09
C TYR A 189 -10.16 -2.63 -24.55
N ALA A 190 -9.90 -1.34 -24.46
CA ALA A 190 -8.76 -0.80 -23.75
C ALA A 190 -9.16 -0.45 -22.32
N LEU A 191 -8.24 -0.65 -21.36
CA LEU A 191 -8.39 -0.21 -19.98
C LEU A 191 -7.63 1.10 -19.78
N TRP A 192 -8.28 2.01 -19.08
CA TRP A 192 -7.71 3.28 -18.65
C TRP A 192 -7.74 3.39 -17.13
N ASP A 193 -6.63 3.83 -16.56
CA ASP A 193 -6.60 4.30 -15.18
C ASP A 193 -7.12 5.74 -15.18
N VAL A 194 -8.21 6.01 -14.49
CA VAL A 194 -8.86 7.32 -14.45
C VAL A 194 -8.85 7.89 -13.03
N VAL A 195 -8.87 9.22 -12.94
CA VAL A 195 -8.99 9.95 -11.67
C VAL A 195 -10.41 10.49 -11.57
N LEU A 196 -11.08 10.23 -10.46
CA LEU A 196 -12.41 10.72 -10.18
C LEU A 196 -12.39 12.07 -9.43
N GLU A 197 -13.46 12.84 -9.49
CA GLU A 197 -13.60 14.12 -8.78
C GLU A 197 -13.35 14.03 -7.26
N CYS A 198 -13.65 12.85 -6.67
CA CYS A 198 -13.35 12.57 -5.27
C CYS A 198 -11.87 12.25 -4.99
N GLY A 199 -11.00 12.33 -5.99
CA GLY A 199 -9.58 12.02 -5.91
C GLY A 199 -9.24 10.53 -6.01
N HIS A 200 -10.23 9.64 -6.06
CA HIS A 200 -9.99 8.20 -6.14
C HIS A 200 -9.69 7.75 -7.56
N PHE A 201 -8.90 6.68 -7.66
CA PHE A 201 -8.60 6.04 -8.94
C PHE A 201 -9.61 4.95 -9.26
N HIS A 202 -9.95 4.83 -10.54
CA HIS A 202 -10.79 3.78 -11.06
C HIS A 202 -10.24 3.25 -12.39
N GLN A 203 -10.78 2.13 -12.89
CA GLN A 203 -10.46 1.61 -14.21
C GLN A 203 -11.68 1.65 -15.10
N GLU A 204 -11.55 2.34 -16.22
CA GLU A 204 -12.60 2.44 -17.20
C GLU A 204 -12.26 1.72 -18.50
N ARG A 205 -13.30 1.21 -19.16
CA ARG A 205 -13.22 0.50 -20.44
C ARG A 205 -13.59 1.44 -21.57
N THR A 206 -12.75 1.46 -22.59
CA THR A 206 -13.04 2.25 -23.81
C THR A 206 -12.95 1.39 -25.05
N ASP A 207 -13.37 1.96 -26.19
CA ASP A 207 -13.04 1.39 -27.48
C ASP A 207 -11.52 1.28 -27.63
N PRO A 208 -10.97 0.21 -28.23
CA PRO A 208 -9.52 0.04 -28.40
C PRO A 208 -8.84 1.20 -29.16
N LYS A 209 -9.57 1.88 -30.00
CA LYS A 209 -9.03 2.99 -30.83
C LYS A 209 -9.21 4.36 -30.19
N TRP A 210 -10.05 4.46 -29.15
CA TRP A 210 -10.30 5.74 -28.50
C TRP A 210 -9.05 6.27 -27.78
N LYS A 211 -8.86 7.57 -27.84
CA LYS A 211 -7.80 8.32 -27.15
C LYS A 211 -8.42 9.45 -26.36
N SER A 212 -7.75 9.88 -25.29
CA SER A 212 -8.25 10.96 -24.43
C SER A 212 -8.44 12.29 -25.18
N GLU A 213 -7.66 12.52 -26.23
CA GLU A 213 -7.74 13.72 -27.09
C GLU A 213 -8.99 13.71 -27.98
N ASP A 214 -9.59 12.54 -28.24
CA ASP A 214 -10.79 12.42 -29.09
C ASP A 214 -12.03 13.01 -28.41
N GLY A 215 -11.96 13.23 -27.09
CA GLY A 215 -13.09 13.69 -26.29
C GLY A 215 -14.17 12.64 -26.11
N ILE A 216 -15.32 13.09 -25.60
CA ILE A 216 -16.48 12.22 -25.36
C ILE A 216 -17.38 12.24 -26.60
N GLY A 217 -17.55 11.05 -27.17
CA GLY A 217 -18.51 10.84 -28.23
C GLY A 217 -19.89 10.45 -27.69
N HIS A 218 -20.83 10.18 -28.59
CA HIS A 218 -22.15 9.68 -28.23
C HIS A 218 -22.49 8.44 -29.08
N LYS A 219 -23.06 7.44 -28.45
CA LYS A 219 -23.58 6.29 -29.18
C LYS A 219 -24.72 6.71 -30.06
N ARG A 220 -24.72 6.24 -31.31
CA ARG A 220 -25.89 6.42 -32.18
C ARG A 220 -27.09 5.66 -31.59
N ALA A 221 -28.21 6.36 -31.49
CA ALA A 221 -29.45 5.76 -31.02
C ALA A 221 -29.77 4.49 -31.82
N SER A 222 -30.05 3.42 -31.12
CA SER A 222 -30.47 2.14 -31.73
C SER A 222 -31.93 1.92 -31.43
N LYS A 223 -32.69 1.39 -32.43
CA LYS A 223 -34.09 0.98 -32.25
C LYS A 223 -34.26 -0.08 -31.14
N LYS A 224 -33.16 -0.71 -30.72
CA LYS A 224 -33.12 -1.70 -29.62
C LYS A 224 -32.89 -1.11 -28.26
N TRP A 225 -32.68 0.21 -28.15
CA TRP A 225 -32.48 0.83 -26.86
C TRP A 225 -33.81 0.87 -26.10
N ARG A 226 -33.74 0.40 -24.87
CA ARG A 226 -34.87 0.45 -23.94
C ARG A 226 -35.07 1.89 -23.46
N GLY A 227 -36.28 2.21 -23.08
CA GLY A 227 -36.52 3.47 -22.36
C GLY A 227 -35.86 3.50 -21.01
N LEU A 228 -35.65 4.71 -20.46
CA LEU A 228 -34.98 4.87 -19.16
C LEU A 228 -35.69 4.09 -18.05
N GLU A 229 -37.03 4.17 -17.96
CA GLU A 229 -37.80 3.50 -16.91
C GLU A 229 -37.66 1.97 -17.00
N GLU A 230 -37.75 1.40 -18.21
CA GLU A 230 -37.52 -0.03 -18.42
C GLU A 230 -36.09 -0.45 -18.04
N MET A 231 -35.10 0.42 -18.32
CA MET A 231 -33.72 0.17 -17.93
C MET A 231 -33.56 0.18 -16.40
N LEU A 232 -34.17 1.15 -15.70
CA LEU A 232 -34.12 1.26 -14.25
C LEU A 232 -34.78 0.07 -13.55
N GLU A 233 -35.93 -0.37 -14.02
CA GLU A 233 -36.60 -1.57 -13.50
C GLU A 233 -35.74 -2.83 -13.65
N MET A 234 -34.97 -2.93 -14.74
CA MET A 234 -34.13 -4.08 -15.01
C MET A 234 -32.84 -4.10 -14.21
N VAL A 235 -32.14 -2.96 -14.09
CA VAL A 235 -30.77 -2.92 -13.59
C VAL A 235 -30.63 -2.28 -12.23
N ALA A 236 -31.37 -1.22 -11.93
CA ALA A 236 -31.22 -0.49 -10.67
C ALA A 236 -31.80 -1.25 -9.47
N LYS A 237 -32.93 -1.97 -9.68
CA LYS A 237 -33.56 -2.80 -8.62
C LYS A 237 -33.65 -2.10 -7.26
N GLY A 238 -33.88 -0.78 -7.25
CA GLY A 238 -33.95 0.04 -6.04
C GLY A 238 -32.58 0.48 -5.48
N ASP A 239 -31.49 0.29 -6.20
CA ASP A 239 -30.19 0.88 -5.84
C ASP A 239 -30.12 2.34 -6.34
N PRO A 240 -30.09 3.35 -5.45
CA PRO A 240 -30.09 4.75 -5.83
C PRO A 240 -28.84 5.17 -6.60
N ASP A 241 -27.67 4.54 -6.34
CA ASP A 241 -26.43 4.86 -7.04
C ASP A 241 -26.46 4.32 -8.49
N GLU A 242 -27.11 3.15 -8.70
CA GLU A 242 -27.34 2.59 -10.03
C GLU A 242 -28.37 3.39 -10.80
N GLU A 243 -29.42 3.83 -10.12
CA GLU A 243 -30.45 4.69 -10.70
C GLU A 243 -29.84 6.03 -11.14
N GLU A 244 -29.04 6.69 -10.29
CA GLU A 244 -28.34 7.93 -10.62
C GLU A 244 -27.45 7.76 -11.83
N TYR A 245 -26.65 6.68 -11.88
CA TYR A 245 -25.76 6.38 -13.00
C TYR A 245 -26.53 6.29 -14.33
N TRP A 246 -27.61 5.51 -14.38
CA TRP A 246 -28.37 5.34 -15.62
C TRP A 246 -29.17 6.59 -16.00
N ARG A 247 -29.71 7.35 -15.03
CA ARG A 247 -30.34 8.65 -15.30
C ARG A 247 -29.36 9.62 -15.96
N ARG A 248 -28.13 9.66 -15.51
CA ARG A 248 -27.08 10.49 -16.13
C ARG A 248 -26.71 9.99 -17.53
N VAL A 249 -26.51 8.68 -17.73
CA VAL A 249 -26.21 8.12 -19.05
C VAL A 249 -27.27 8.53 -20.09
N TYR A 250 -28.55 8.49 -19.70
CA TYR A 250 -29.65 8.90 -20.61
C TYR A 250 -29.73 10.41 -20.78
N ALA A 251 -29.56 11.18 -19.73
CA ALA A 251 -29.58 12.64 -19.78
C ALA A 251 -28.45 13.20 -20.67
N GLU A 252 -27.30 12.57 -20.65
CA GLU A 252 -26.15 12.92 -21.50
C GLU A 252 -26.14 12.21 -22.86
N ASN A 253 -27.28 11.64 -23.27
CA ASN A 253 -27.46 10.99 -24.57
C ASN A 253 -26.42 9.89 -24.85
N HIS A 254 -26.20 9.00 -23.89
CA HIS A 254 -25.34 7.83 -23.98
C HIS A 254 -23.91 8.17 -24.42
N PRO A 255 -23.15 8.88 -23.58
CA PRO A 255 -21.77 9.25 -23.88
C PRO A 255 -20.87 8.01 -24.00
N GLU A 256 -19.88 8.06 -24.88
CA GLU A 256 -18.90 6.99 -25.09
C GLU A 256 -17.49 7.59 -25.32
N PRO A 257 -16.52 7.34 -24.41
CA PRO A 257 -16.72 6.66 -23.11
C PRO A 257 -17.60 7.46 -22.16
N VAL A 258 -18.16 6.81 -21.16
CA VAL A 258 -18.97 7.49 -20.14
C VAL A 258 -18.03 8.38 -19.30
N PRO A 259 -18.31 9.71 -19.15
CA PRO A 259 -17.44 10.64 -18.44
C PRO A 259 -17.56 10.59 -16.91
N PHE A 260 -18.30 9.64 -16.39
CA PHE A 260 -18.47 9.41 -14.95
C PHE A 260 -18.59 7.92 -14.66
N THR A 261 -18.30 7.54 -13.44
CA THR A 261 -18.42 6.16 -12.98
C THR A 261 -18.75 6.09 -11.49
N ARG A 262 -19.07 4.91 -11.01
CA ARG A 262 -19.33 4.69 -9.59
C ARG A 262 -18.03 4.46 -8.82
N CYS A 263 -17.83 5.23 -7.76
CA CYS A 263 -16.63 5.12 -6.94
C CYS A 263 -16.77 4.04 -5.87
N HIS A 264 -16.19 2.86 -6.11
CA HIS A 264 -16.16 1.77 -5.13
C HIS A 264 -15.43 2.14 -3.83
N THR A 265 -14.38 2.95 -3.93
CA THR A 265 -13.66 3.43 -2.73
C THR A 265 -14.58 4.26 -1.85
N CYS A 266 -15.34 5.21 -2.42
CA CYS A 266 -16.34 5.97 -1.67
C CYS A 266 -17.45 5.09 -1.08
N ALA A 267 -17.86 4.04 -1.80
CA ALA A 267 -18.84 3.08 -1.31
C ALA A 267 -18.37 2.34 -0.04
N CYS A 268 -17.08 2.05 0.04
CA CYS A 268 -16.47 1.31 1.15
C CYS A 268 -15.93 2.22 2.26
N LEU A 269 -15.86 3.53 2.05
CA LEU A 269 -15.29 4.46 2.99
C LEU A 269 -16.14 4.59 4.25
N ARG A 270 -15.52 4.40 5.42
CA ARG A 270 -16.17 4.45 6.74
C ARG A 270 -15.31 5.23 7.71
N SER A 271 -15.96 5.92 8.64
CA SER A 271 -15.29 6.62 9.73
C SER A 271 -14.98 5.67 10.88
N VAL A 272 -13.80 5.80 11.46
CA VAL A 272 -13.46 5.13 12.71
C VAL A 272 -14.21 5.83 13.84
N VAL A 273 -15.02 5.08 14.58
CA VAL A 273 -15.81 5.60 15.73
C VAL A 273 -15.28 5.16 17.07
N ALA A 274 -14.61 4.01 17.13
CA ALA A 274 -13.94 3.52 18.33
C ALA A 274 -12.73 2.66 17.99
N TYR A 275 -11.82 2.50 18.96
CA TYR A 275 -10.69 1.60 18.86
C TYR A 275 -10.38 0.95 20.21
N GLU A 276 -9.74 -0.21 20.15
CA GLU A 276 -9.25 -0.97 21.30
C GLU A 276 -7.76 -1.24 21.14
N ARG A 277 -7.00 -1.07 22.22
CA ARG A 277 -5.59 -1.43 22.33
C ARG A 277 -5.46 -2.88 22.69
N VAL A 278 -4.93 -3.73 21.80
CA VAL A 278 -4.72 -5.15 22.08
C VAL A 278 -3.33 -5.40 22.65
N GLY A 279 -2.30 -4.86 22.01
CA GLY A 279 -0.92 -4.96 22.50
C GLY A 279 0.11 -5.24 21.42
N TRP A 280 1.35 -5.45 21.85
CA TRP A 280 2.48 -5.76 20.97
C TRP A 280 2.38 -7.18 20.44
N LEU A 281 2.72 -7.42 19.16
CA LEU A 281 2.71 -8.75 18.55
C LEU A 281 3.77 -9.67 19.20
N ALA A 282 4.93 -9.13 19.52
CA ALA A 282 5.96 -9.84 20.28
C ALA A 282 6.44 -9.00 21.48
N PRO A 283 6.96 -9.63 22.53
CA PRO A 283 7.54 -8.92 23.66
C PRO A 283 8.73 -8.06 23.22
N LYS A 284 8.75 -6.79 23.62
CA LYS A 284 9.92 -5.95 23.39
C LYS A 284 11.17 -6.57 23.99
N PRO A 285 12.30 -6.60 23.29
CA PRO A 285 13.54 -7.06 23.86
C PRO A 285 13.86 -6.21 25.12
N LYS A 286 14.19 -6.87 26.20
CA LYS A 286 14.58 -6.16 27.43
C LYS A 286 15.76 -5.26 27.10
N PRO A 287 15.71 -3.96 27.45
CA PRO A 287 16.83 -3.07 27.21
C PRO A 287 18.08 -3.66 27.82
N ILE A 288 19.08 -3.92 26.99
CA ILE A 288 20.37 -4.38 27.45
C ILE A 288 20.90 -3.25 28.34
N LYS A 289 20.93 -3.48 29.66
CA LYS A 289 21.51 -2.52 30.59
C LYS A 289 22.95 -2.25 30.11
N PRO A 290 23.29 -1.00 29.80
CA PRO A 290 24.64 -0.71 29.35
C PRO A 290 25.59 -1.25 30.41
N VAL A 291 26.40 -2.21 30.04
CA VAL A 291 27.45 -2.73 30.92
C VAL A 291 28.39 -1.54 31.16
N LYS A 292 28.27 -0.94 32.34
CA LYS A 292 29.20 0.12 32.70
C LYS A 292 30.59 -0.46 32.54
N PRO A 293 31.43 0.11 31.65
CA PRO A 293 32.79 -0.41 31.47
C PRO A 293 33.45 -0.41 32.85
N LYS A 294 33.88 -1.59 33.29
CA LYS A 294 34.63 -1.67 34.55
C LYS A 294 35.80 -0.70 34.43
N PRO A 295 35.98 0.21 35.42
CA PRO A 295 37.09 1.13 35.36
C PRO A 295 38.38 0.31 35.17
N PRO A 296 39.27 0.72 34.25
CA PRO A 296 40.47 -0.03 33.96
C PRO A 296 41.29 -0.14 35.27
N ARG A 297 41.80 -1.33 35.55
CA ARG A 297 42.63 -1.55 36.75
C ARG A 297 43.79 -0.55 36.75
N ARG A 298 44.12 -0.03 37.91
CA ARG A 298 45.22 0.95 38.11
C ARG A 298 46.49 0.57 37.32
N GLN A 299 46.87 -0.71 37.37
CA GLN A 299 48.00 -1.25 36.61
C GLN A 299 47.88 -1.10 35.09
N THR A 300 46.66 -1.19 34.54
CA THR A 300 46.44 -0.99 33.10
C THR A 300 46.58 0.45 32.70
N ILE A 301 46.15 1.38 33.56
CA ILE A 301 46.32 2.82 33.35
C ILE A 301 47.79 3.19 33.43
N GLU A 302 48.51 2.71 34.45
CA GLU A 302 49.94 2.96 34.62
C GLU A 302 50.77 2.42 33.44
N ARG A 303 50.43 1.23 32.93
CA ARG A 303 51.11 0.65 31.76
C ARG A 303 50.86 1.48 30.50
N ARG A 304 49.63 1.99 30.31
CA ARG A 304 49.31 2.84 29.18
C ARG A 304 49.97 4.21 29.26
N LEU A 305 50.06 4.77 30.46
CA LEU A 305 50.79 6.01 30.73
C LEU A 305 52.29 5.88 30.37
N ARG A 306 52.97 4.84 30.85
CA ARG A 306 54.38 4.57 30.51
C ARG A 306 54.60 4.42 29.00
N LYS A 307 53.66 3.77 28.31
CA LYS A 307 53.72 3.62 26.83
C LYS A 307 53.65 4.99 26.16
N LEU A 308 52.69 5.83 26.55
CA LEU A 308 52.50 7.17 25.98
C LEU A 308 53.71 8.10 26.30
N GLU A 309 54.28 8.00 27.49
CA GLU A 309 55.48 8.73 27.85
C GLU A 309 56.69 8.33 26.99
N SER A 310 56.86 7.03 26.73
CA SER A 310 57.90 6.52 25.83
C SER A 310 57.72 7.00 24.38
N GLU A 311 56.47 6.94 23.86
CA GLU A 311 56.14 7.45 22.51
C GLU A 311 56.38 8.96 22.40
N ALA A 312 56.02 9.72 23.44
CA ALA A 312 56.25 11.15 23.48
C ALA A 312 57.74 11.50 23.54
N ALA A 313 58.57 10.71 24.26
CA ALA A 313 60.01 10.87 24.27
C ALA A 313 60.63 10.63 22.89
N GLN A 314 60.24 9.56 22.22
CA GLN A 314 60.69 9.25 20.84
C GLN A 314 60.33 10.36 19.84
N LEU A 315 59.12 10.87 19.92
CA LEU A 315 58.70 11.97 19.04
C LEU A 315 59.47 13.28 19.31
N ARG A 316 59.81 13.55 20.57
CA ARG A 316 60.65 14.71 20.90
C ARG A 316 62.07 14.57 20.35
N GLU A 317 62.66 13.40 20.46
CA GLU A 317 63.95 13.07 19.89
C GLU A 317 63.95 13.20 18.35
N GLN A 318 62.94 12.70 17.68
CA GLN A 318 62.77 12.87 16.23
C GLN A 318 62.64 14.36 15.84
N LEU A 319 61.89 15.16 16.60
CA LEU A 319 61.77 16.59 16.39
C LEU A 319 63.05 17.35 16.56
N GLU A 320 63.91 16.94 17.55
CA GLU A 320 65.23 17.56 17.85
C GLU A 320 66.21 17.22 16.72
N ASN A 321 66.19 15.96 16.22
CA ASN A 321 67.03 15.56 15.10
C ASN A 321 66.66 16.31 13.80
N LEU A 322 65.35 16.51 13.52
CA LEU A 322 64.94 17.31 12.37
C LEU A 322 65.31 18.78 12.46
N ARG A 323 65.41 19.33 13.68
CA ARG A 323 65.90 20.74 13.91
C ARG A 323 67.41 20.93 13.76
N THR A 324 68.15 19.84 13.82
CA THR A 324 69.64 19.89 13.68
C THR A 324 70.08 19.60 12.25
N GLU A 325 69.16 19.16 11.37
CA GLU A 325 69.42 18.91 9.95
C GLU A 325 69.08 20.11 9.04
N ASP A 326 68.43 21.15 9.57
CA ASP A 326 68.26 22.47 8.95
C ASP A 326 69.33 23.46 9.42
#